data_519477d804c2d2c7e6a016d88ee660ee
#
_entry.id   519477d804c2d2c7e6a016d88ee660ee
#
_cell.length_a   1.000
_cell.length_b   1.000
_cell.length_c   1.000
_cell.angle_alpha   90.00
_cell.angle_beta   90.00
_cell.angle_gamma   90.00
#
_symmetry.space_group_name_H-M   'P 1'
#
loop_
_entity.id
_entity.type
_entity.pdbx_description
1 polymer ?
#
loop_
_entity_poly.entity_id
_entity_poly.type
_entity_poly.pdbx_seq_one_letter_code
_entity_poly.pdbx_strand_id
1 'polypeptide(L)'
;MSSAYQPRRPVPGWDSSGLRRADIQIPLHTPGMRIGLFGGTFDPPHEAHLGACLLAMRRLHLDRVWWLVTPGNPLKSTTHLAPLSQRIAAARALARHTRIEVIGLEAAIGVRYSYDAIRYLVMRCPGVHFVWIMGADNLRSFHRWNNWRGIAALVPIAVVDRLGPSLYASASAAGQALGFARLAEKNAATLPSRRPPAWVFLHGLKSPLSSTALRAMRQSHSDHRSAAHSTLRSGSTDSAKRMRQGMPPDPAAGPARPEEGASATPAEPPPAVRERDIERKLRGGTRGG
;
A
#
# COMPACT_ATOMS: atom_id res chain seq x y z
N MET A 1 3.80 16.32 -34.16
CA MET A 1 3.64 14.89 -34.60
C MET A 1 3.35 14.05 -33.37
N SER A 2 2.09 13.68 -33.18
CA SER A 2 1.62 12.93 -32.00
C SER A 2 1.95 11.44 -32.24
N SER A 3 3.05 10.95 -31.65
CA SER A 3 3.30 9.51 -31.62
C SER A 3 2.27 8.89 -30.67
N ALA A 4 1.24 8.28 -31.24
CA ALA A 4 0.25 7.54 -30.51
C ALA A 4 0.97 6.42 -29.70
N TYR A 5 0.89 6.52 -28.37
CA TYR A 5 1.32 5.44 -27.48
C TYR A 5 0.48 4.20 -27.78
N GLN A 6 1.07 3.20 -28.41
CA GLN A 6 0.44 1.90 -28.54
C GLN A 6 0.68 1.10 -27.24
N PRO A 7 -0.38 0.59 -26.60
CA PRO A 7 -0.21 -0.28 -25.42
C PRO A 7 0.64 -1.50 -25.86
N ARG A 8 1.74 -1.72 -25.15
CA ARG A 8 2.54 -2.92 -25.32
C ARG A 8 1.71 -4.14 -24.95
N ARG A 9 1.98 -5.29 -25.57
CA ARG A 9 1.35 -6.57 -25.22
C ARG A 9 1.44 -6.80 -23.70
N PRO A 10 0.41 -7.44 -23.08
CA PRO A 10 0.46 -7.77 -21.66
C PRO A 10 1.81 -8.38 -21.28
N VAL A 11 2.39 -7.92 -20.18
CA VAL A 11 3.67 -8.47 -19.72
C VAL A 11 3.42 -9.92 -19.30
N PRO A 12 4.14 -10.91 -19.85
CA PRO A 12 3.99 -12.30 -19.47
C PRO A 12 4.14 -12.47 -17.95
N GLY A 13 3.23 -13.22 -17.33
CA GLY A 13 3.25 -13.51 -15.90
C GLY A 13 2.44 -12.56 -15.01
N TRP A 14 1.72 -11.59 -15.57
CA TRP A 14 0.78 -10.77 -14.78
C TRP A 14 -0.65 -11.28 -14.94
N ASP A 15 -1.18 -11.79 -13.83
CA ASP A 15 -2.57 -12.20 -13.77
C ASP A 15 -3.47 -10.96 -13.71
N SER A 16 -4.07 -10.63 -14.86
CA SER A 16 -5.12 -9.61 -14.98
C SER A 16 -6.52 -10.22 -14.89
N SER A 17 -6.63 -11.52 -14.66
CA SER A 17 -7.91 -12.20 -14.50
C SER A 17 -8.67 -11.61 -13.30
N GLY A 18 -9.98 -11.46 -13.46
CA GLY A 18 -10.85 -10.90 -12.43
C GLY A 18 -10.78 -9.36 -12.27
N LEU A 19 -10.04 -8.63 -13.12
CA LEU A 19 -10.11 -7.16 -13.15
C LEU A 19 -11.39 -6.71 -13.88
N ARG A 20 -12.14 -5.82 -13.24
CA ARG A 20 -13.28 -5.15 -13.85
C ARG A 20 -12.81 -3.93 -14.63
N ARG A 21 -13.59 -3.47 -15.62
CA ARG A 21 -13.31 -2.23 -16.37
C ARG A 21 -13.05 -1.03 -15.44
N ALA A 22 -13.81 -0.92 -14.36
CA ALA A 22 -13.63 0.13 -13.34
C ALA A 22 -12.32 0.03 -12.55
N ASP A 23 -11.64 -1.13 -12.59
CA ASP A 23 -10.37 -1.32 -11.90
C ASP A 23 -9.17 -0.81 -12.71
N ILE A 24 -9.37 -0.59 -14.01
CA ILE A 24 -8.31 -0.28 -14.97
C ILE A 24 -8.55 1.05 -15.72
N GLN A 25 -9.71 1.65 -15.57
CA GLN A 25 -10.05 2.90 -16.25
C GLN A 25 -9.41 4.09 -15.51
N ILE A 26 -8.91 5.06 -16.29
CA ILE A 26 -8.48 6.35 -15.73
C ILE A 26 -9.70 7.04 -15.11
N PRO A 27 -9.63 7.46 -13.82
CA PRO A 27 -10.75 8.12 -13.16
C PRO A 27 -11.12 9.47 -13.82
N LEU A 28 -12.33 9.93 -13.54
CA LEU A 28 -12.82 11.23 -14.04
C LEU A 28 -11.91 12.37 -13.55
N HIS A 29 -11.49 13.20 -14.47
CA HIS A 29 -10.63 14.34 -14.23
C HIS A 29 -10.91 15.46 -15.22
N THR A 30 -10.51 16.66 -14.88
CA THR A 30 -10.57 17.85 -15.75
C THR A 30 -9.24 18.60 -15.72
N PRO A 31 -8.87 19.34 -16.78
CA PRO A 31 -7.74 20.25 -16.76
C PRO A 31 -7.78 21.19 -15.55
N GLY A 32 -6.62 21.49 -14.98
CA GLY A 32 -6.47 22.31 -13.77
C GLY A 32 -6.55 21.53 -12.46
N MET A 33 -7.09 20.30 -12.43
CA MET A 33 -7.10 19.50 -11.21
C MET A 33 -5.68 19.16 -10.73
N ARG A 34 -5.52 19.18 -9.41
CA ARG A 34 -4.31 18.75 -8.70
C ARG A 34 -4.53 17.33 -8.17
N ILE A 35 -3.83 16.37 -8.77
CA ILE A 35 -4.04 14.95 -8.50
C ILE A 35 -2.76 14.31 -7.95
N GLY A 36 -2.85 13.73 -6.75
CA GLY A 36 -1.78 12.92 -6.19
C GLY A 36 -1.78 11.50 -6.78
N LEU A 37 -0.63 11.03 -7.22
CA LEU A 37 -0.43 9.64 -7.64
C LEU A 37 0.30 8.90 -6.52
N PHE A 38 -0.29 7.85 -5.97
CA PHE A 38 0.26 7.07 -4.87
C PHE A 38 0.39 5.60 -5.27
N GLY A 39 1.62 5.19 -5.62
CA GLY A 39 1.92 3.83 -6.07
C GLY A 39 2.28 2.88 -4.94
N GLY A 40 1.84 1.62 -5.04
CA GLY A 40 2.18 0.58 -4.08
C GLY A 40 1.65 -0.79 -4.44
N THR A 41 2.21 -1.83 -3.79
CA THR A 41 1.68 -3.21 -3.90
C THR A 41 0.38 -3.38 -3.11
N PHE A 42 0.20 -2.63 -2.03
CA PHE A 42 -0.95 -2.71 -1.12
C PHE A 42 -1.28 -4.14 -0.69
N ASP A 43 -0.26 -4.84 -0.18
CA ASP A 43 -0.38 -6.23 0.24
C ASP A 43 0.18 -6.45 1.66
N PRO A 44 -0.66 -6.26 2.71
CA PRO A 44 -1.98 -5.63 2.66
C PRO A 44 -1.92 -4.10 2.64
N PRO A 45 -2.98 -3.42 2.19
CA PRO A 45 -3.16 -2.00 2.46
C PRO A 45 -3.36 -1.78 3.96
N HIS A 46 -2.93 -0.63 4.49
CA HIS A 46 -3.04 -0.32 5.91
C HIS A 46 -3.22 1.19 6.13
N GLU A 47 -3.64 1.57 7.33
CA GLU A 47 -4.00 2.96 7.68
C GLU A 47 -2.89 3.99 7.40
N ALA A 48 -1.62 3.60 7.51
CA ALA A 48 -0.54 4.51 7.16
C ALA A 48 -0.50 4.89 5.67
N HIS A 49 -1.07 4.06 4.77
CA HIS A 49 -1.26 4.44 3.36
C HIS A 49 -2.35 5.53 3.25
N LEU A 50 -3.49 5.31 3.91
CA LEU A 50 -4.58 6.28 3.91
C LEU A 50 -4.15 7.59 4.57
N GLY A 51 -3.54 7.53 5.74
CA GLY A 51 -3.05 8.70 6.46
C GLY A 51 -2.04 9.52 5.64
N ALA A 52 -1.11 8.85 4.92
CA ALA A 52 -0.15 9.53 4.04
C ALA A 52 -0.87 10.31 2.92
N CYS A 53 -1.91 9.71 2.33
CA CYS A 53 -2.69 10.36 1.28
C CYS A 53 -3.50 11.53 1.84
N LEU A 54 -4.18 11.38 2.99
CA LEU A 54 -4.94 12.45 3.62
C LEU A 54 -4.06 13.63 4.02
N LEU A 55 -2.85 13.35 4.55
CA LEU A 55 -1.86 14.38 4.85
C LEU A 55 -1.44 15.13 3.58
N ALA A 56 -1.07 14.40 2.53
CA ALA A 56 -0.68 14.99 1.26
C ALA A 56 -1.82 15.82 0.65
N MET A 57 -3.06 15.29 0.62
CA MET A 57 -4.23 16.02 0.14
C MET A 57 -4.41 17.36 0.84
N ARG A 58 -4.29 17.37 2.16
CA ARG A 58 -4.46 18.59 2.96
C ARG A 58 -3.32 19.59 2.73
N ARG A 59 -2.05 19.12 2.79
CA ARG A 59 -0.87 20.00 2.73
C ARG A 59 -0.61 20.56 1.33
N LEU A 60 -0.97 19.81 0.29
CA LEU A 60 -0.76 20.17 -1.11
C LEU A 60 -2.03 20.73 -1.76
N HIS A 61 -3.15 20.79 -1.03
CA HIS A 61 -4.45 21.17 -1.56
C HIS A 61 -4.85 20.34 -2.80
N LEU A 62 -4.64 19.01 -2.76
CA LEU A 62 -5.00 18.15 -3.88
C LEU A 62 -6.51 17.98 -3.97
N ASP A 63 -7.01 17.95 -5.19
CA ASP A 63 -8.43 17.72 -5.46
C ASP A 63 -8.77 16.24 -5.33
N ARG A 64 -7.86 15.33 -5.78
CA ARG A 64 -8.00 13.88 -5.70
C ARG A 64 -6.66 13.20 -5.45
N VAL A 65 -6.71 11.93 -5.03
CA VAL A 65 -5.55 11.03 -5.00
C VAL A 65 -5.93 9.74 -5.71
N TRP A 66 -5.09 9.28 -6.63
CA TRP A 66 -5.22 7.99 -7.29
C TRP A 66 -4.22 7.00 -6.72
N TRP A 67 -4.73 5.92 -6.13
CA TRP A 67 -3.92 4.79 -5.69
C TRP A 67 -3.67 3.88 -6.87
N LEU A 68 -2.41 3.79 -7.27
CA LEU A 68 -1.97 2.92 -8.36
C LEU A 68 -1.52 1.60 -7.76
N VAL A 69 -2.40 0.58 -7.79
CA VAL A 69 -2.06 -0.77 -7.28
C VAL A 69 -1.21 -1.46 -8.33
N THR A 70 0.10 -1.61 -8.05
CA THR A 70 1.03 -2.25 -8.99
C THR A 70 0.85 -3.77 -8.99
N PRO A 71 0.94 -4.44 -10.15
CA PRO A 71 0.98 -5.90 -10.23
C PRO A 71 2.11 -6.51 -9.41
N GLY A 72 3.28 -5.84 -9.38
CA GLY A 72 4.42 -6.24 -8.58
C GLY A 72 5.51 -5.17 -8.54
N ASN A 73 6.32 -5.18 -7.48
CA ASN A 73 7.48 -4.30 -7.37
C ASN A 73 8.72 -5.02 -7.92
N PRO A 74 9.36 -4.53 -9.00
CA PRO A 74 10.55 -5.16 -9.59
C PRO A 74 11.74 -5.34 -8.64
N LEU A 75 11.78 -4.57 -7.55
CA LEU A 75 12.84 -4.62 -6.53
C LEU A 75 12.53 -5.59 -5.38
N LYS A 76 11.38 -6.27 -5.41
CA LYS A 76 10.94 -7.20 -4.35
C LYS A 76 10.45 -8.50 -4.96
N SER A 77 10.56 -9.61 -4.22
CA SER A 77 9.89 -10.86 -4.61
C SER A 77 8.39 -10.65 -4.72
N THR A 78 7.79 -11.18 -5.77
CA THR A 78 6.36 -11.09 -6.06
C THR A 78 5.65 -12.42 -5.87
N THR A 79 6.37 -13.50 -5.53
CA THR A 79 5.86 -14.88 -5.45
C THR A 79 4.76 -15.09 -4.40
N HIS A 80 4.68 -14.19 -3.41
CA HIS A 80 3.71 -14.30 -2.30
C HIS A 80 2.67 -13.17 -2.32
N LEU A 81 2.58 -12.41 -3.41
CA LEU A 81 1.58 -11.36 -3.51
C LEU A 81 0.18 -11.96 -3.73
N ALA A 82 -0.79 -11.43 -3.01
CA ALA A 82 -2.19 -11.73 -3.30
C ALA A 82 -2.56 -11.28 -4.73
N PRO A 83 -3.53 -11.93 -5.39
CA PRO A 83 -4.01 -11.52 -6.71
C PRO A 83 -4.32 -10.02 -6.78
N LEU A 84 -4.00 -9.40 -7.92
CA LEU A 84 -4.15 -7.95 -8.09
C LEU A 84 -5.58 -7.48 -7.82
N SER A 85 -6.59 -8.22 -8.27
CA SER A 85 -8.01 -7.93 -8.03
C SER A 85 -8.35 -7.89 -6.54
N GLN A 86 -7.82 -8.82 -5.74
CA GLN A 86 -8.01 -8.84 -4.29
C GLN A 86 -7.34 -7.64 -3.60
N ARG A 87 -6.13 -7.28 -4.04
CA ARG A 87 -5.40 -6.12 -3.49
C ARG A 87 -6.10 -4.80 -3.82
N ILE A 88 -6.67 -4.66 -5.02
CA ILE A 88 -7.51 -3.52 -5.41
C ILE A 88 -8.77 -3.47 -4.53
N ALA A 89 -9.45 -4.59 -4.34
CA ALA A 89 -10.65 -4.65 -3.49
C ALA A 89 -10.33 -4.27 -2.04
N ALA A 90 -9.25 -4.81 -1.47
CA ALA A 90 -8.80 -4.47 -0.13
C ALA A 90 -8.39 -2.99 0.00
N ALA A 91 -7.70 -2.45 -1.01
CA ALA A 91 -7.33 -1.04 -1.05
C ALA A 91 -8.56 -0.12 -1.09
N ARG A 92 -9.58 -0.47 -1.88
CA ARG A 92 -10.88 0.25 -1.90
C ARG A 92 -11.62 0.17 -0.58
N ALA A 93 -11.63 -1.00 0.05
CA ALA A 93 -12.26 -1.18 1.35
C ALA A 93 -11.63 -0.30 2.45
N LEU A 94 -10.33 -0.06 2.37
CA LEU A 94 -9.62 0.84 3.27
C LEU A 94 -9.80 2.32 2.88
N ALA A 95 -9.66 2.64 1.59
CA ALA A 95 -9.67 4.01 1.08
C ALA A 95 -11.11 4.53 0.84
N ARG A 96 -12.01 4.35 1.82
CA ARG A 96 -13.41 4.84 1.76
C ARG A 96 -13.46 6.37 1.88
N HIS A 97 -12.99 7.05 0.86
CA HIS A 97 -12.95 8.50 0.80
C HIS A 97 -13.36 8.99 -0.59
N THR A 98 -14.26 9.98 -0.69
CA THR A 98 -14.86 10.45 -1.96
C THR A 98 -13.86 11.03 -2.97
N ARG A 99 -12.66 11.41 -2.50
CA ARG A 99 -11.59 11.97 -3.32
C ARG A 99 -10.40 11.00 -3.53
N ILE A 100 -10.54 9.72 -3.14
CA ILE A 100 -9.50 8.69 -3.39
C ILE A 100 -10.07 7.65 -4.34
N GLU A 101 -9.38 7.47 -5.47
CA GLU A 101 -9.69 6.45 -6.46
C GLU A 101 -8.61 5.37 -6.45
N VAL A 102 -9.02 4.09 -6.53
CA VAL A 102 -8.10 2.95 -6.53
C VAL A 102 -8.16 2.23 -7.85
N ILE A 103 -7.04 2.17 -8.55
CA ILE A 103 -6.95 1.60 -9.90
C ILE A 103 -5.72 0.70 -10.08
N GLY A 104 -5.84 -0.31 -10.94
CA GLY A 104 -4.77 -1.21 -11.39
C GLY A 104 -4.26 -0.84 -12.79
N LEU A 105 -3.97 0.43 -13.03
CA LEU A 105 -3.63 0.96 -14.35
C LEU A 105 -2.44 0.27 -15.00
N GLU A 106 -1.38 -0.02 -14.22
CA GLU A 106 -0.15 -0.61 -14.73
C GLU A 106 -0.40 -1.95 -15.43
N ALA A 107 -1.29 -2.78 -14.88
CA ALA A 107 -1.69 -4.04 -15.50
C ALA A 107 -2.43 -3.82 -16.82
N ALA A 108 -3.32 -2.83 -16.87
CA ALA A 108 -4.13 -2.54 -18.05
C ALA A 108 -3.31 -2.05 -19.24
N ILE A 109 -2.29 -1.23 -18.98
CA ILE A 109 -1.44 -0.67 -20.03
C ILE A 109 -0.16 -1.48 -20.28
N GLY A 110 0.00 -2.62 -19.58
CA GLY A 110 1.13 -3.53 -19.75
C GLY A 110 2.48 -2.93 -19.40
N VAL A 111 2.56 -2.04 -18.41
CA VAL A 111 3.82 -1.43 -17.96
C VAL A 111 4.25 -1.97 -16.61
N ARG A 112 5.56 -2.05 -16.42
CA ARG A 112 6.18 -2.63 -15.23
C ARG A 112 6.74 -1.58 -14.27
N TYR A 113 7.04 -0.40 -14.76
CA TYR A 113 7.76 0.62 -13.99
C TYR A 113 6.90 1.85 -13.78
N SER A 114 7.00 2.44 -12.60
CA SER A 114 6.26 3.66 -12.24
C SER A 114 6.52 4.82 -13.20
N TYR A 115 7.73 4.92 -13.77
CA TYR A 115 8.04 5.91 -14.80
C TYR A 115 7.09 5.83 -15.99
N ASP A 116 6.86 4.62 -16.52
CA ASP A 116 6.00 4.41 -17.70
C ASP A 116 4.54 4.72 -17.38
N ALA A 117 4.07 4.32 -16.18
CA ALA A 117 2.72 4.61 -15.73
C ALA A 117 2.48 6.13 -15.55
N ILE A 118 3.41 6.84 -14.91
CA ILE A 118 3.33 8.29 -14.72
C ILE A 118 3.38 9.00 -16.08
N ARG A 119 4.32 8.61 -16.95
CA ARG A 119 4.42 9.17 -18.30
C ARG A 119 3.12 8.98 -19.10
N TYR A 120 2.54 7.79 -19.03
CA TYR A 120 1.25 7.52 -19.67
C TYR A 120 0.16 8.47 -19.17
N LEU A 121 0.04 8.64 -17.84
CA LEU A 121 -0.97 9.53 -17.25
C LEU A 121 -0.76 11.00 -17.64
N VAL A 122 0.49 11.48 -17.60
CA VAL A 122 0.81 12.86 -18.01
C VAL A 122 0.41 13.12 -19.46
N MET A 123 0.60 12.13 -20.35
CA MET A 123 0.21 12.25 -21.76
C MET A 123 -1.31 12.14 -21.99
N ARG A 124 -2.00 11.33 -21.19
CA ARG A 124 -3.44 11.06 -21.37
C ARG A 124 -4.35 12.06 -20.66
N CYS A 125 -3.82 12.80 -19.70
CA CYS A 125 -4.57 13.77 -18.90
C CYS A 125 -3.94 15.17 -19.03
N PRO A 126 -4.01 15.80 -20.22
CA PRO A 126 -3.39 17.11 -20.43
C PRO A 126 -4.01 18.16 -19.52
N GLY A 127 -3.18 19.04 -18.98
CA GLY A 127 -3.62 20.12 -18.07
C GLY A 127 -3.85 19.70 -16.63
N VAL A 128 -3.70 18.40 -16.28
CA VAL A 128 -3.77 17.95 -14.89
C VAL A 128 -2.39 18.15 -14.22
N HIS A 129 -2.42 18.69 -13.00
CA HIS A 129 -1.23 18.88 -12.16
C HIS A 129 -1.00 17.63 -11.30
N PHE A 130 -0.22 16.69 -11.81
CA PHE A 130 0.12 15.48 -11.07
C PHE A 130 1.22 15.72 -10.05
N VAL A 131 1.12 15.05 -8.88
CA VAL A 131 2.16 14.99 -7.86
C VAL A 131 2.38 13.52 -7.49
N TRP A 132 3.62 13.03 -7.60
CA TRP A 132 3.97 11.70 -7.13
C TRP A 132 4.13 11.69 -5.61
N ILE A 133 3.33 10.88 -4.91
CA ILE A 133 3.36 10.74 -3.45
C ILE A 133 4.10 9.46 -3.08
N MET A 134 5.07 9.55 -2.18
CA MET A 134 5.79 8.38 -1.67
C MET A 134 6.11 8.50 -0.18
N GLY A 135 6.32 7.38 0.50
CA GLY A 135 6.85 7.37 1.86
C GLY A 135 8.35 7.68 1.90
N ALA A 136 8.84 8.16 3.03
CA ALA A 136 10.26 8.43 3.25
C ALA A 136 11.14 7.18 3.08
N ASP A 137 10.60 5.98 3.38
CA ASP A 137 11.24 4.70 3.12
C ASP A 137 11.51 4.47 1.62
N ASN A 138 10.60 4.89 0.76
CA ASN A 138 10.77 4.81 -0.68
C ASN A 138 11.80 5.81 -1.21
N LEU A 139 11.89 7.02 -0.66
CA LEU A 139 12.92 8.00 -1.04
C LEU A 139 14.34 7.43 -0.83
N ARG A 140 14.55 6.66 0.23
CA ARG A 140 15.85 6.00 0.51
C ARG A 140 16.31 5.08 -0.61
N SER A 141 15.37 4.39 -1.27
CA SER A 141 15.62 3.44 -2.37
C SER A 141 15.29 4.01 -3.74
N PHE A 142 14.81 5.24 -3.83
CA PHE A 142 14.29 5.84 -5.06
C PHE A 142 15.33 5.90 -6.18
N HIS A 143 16.60 6.12 -5.85
CA HIS A 143 17.72 6.10 -6.80
C HIS A 143 17.91 4.74 -7.51
N ARG A 144 17.31 3.67 -7.00
CA ARG A 144 17.33 2.32 -7.59
C ARG A 144 16.14 2.04 -8.51
N TRP A 145 15.15 2.97 -8.55
CA TRP A 145 13.98 2.79 -9.40
C TRP A 145 14.35 3.03 -10.86
N ASN A 146 13.74 2.25 -11.74
CA ASN A 146 13.94 2.43 -13.18
C ASN A 146 13.59 3.86 -13.58
N ASN A 147 14.52 4.52 -14.25
CA ASN A 147 14.41 5.92 -14.70
C ASN A 147 13.89 6.91 -13.63
N TRP A 148 14.38 6.79 -12.40
CA TRP A 148 13.94 7.62 -11.28
C TRP A 148 14.14 9.13 -11.50
N ARG A 149 15.21 9.52 -12.22
CA ARG A 149 15.42 10.93 -12.63
C ARG A 149 14.36 11.39 -13.63
N GLY A 150 13.93 10.49 -14.52
CA GLY A 150 12.80 10.73 -15.42
C GLY A 150 11.49 10.95 -14.67
N ILE A 151 11.22 10.18 -13.59
CA ILE A 151 10.06 10.45 -12.71
C ILE A 151 10.14 11.84 -12.14
N ALA A 152 11.28 12.22 -11.56
CA ALA A 152 11.49 13.54 -10.97
C ALA A 152 11.40 14.68 -11.99
N ALA A 153 11.68 14.43 -13.27
CA ALA A 153 11.54 15.38 -14.36
C ALA A 153 10.11 15.47 -14.93
N LEU A 154 9.29 14.43 -14.73
CA LEU A 154 7.91 14.40 -15.22
C LEU A 154 6.93 15.10 -14.28
N VAL A 155 7.04 14.87 -12.97
CA VAL A 155 6.08 15.34 -11.97
C VAL A 155 6.79 15.76 -10.68
N PRO A 156 6.26 16.76 -9.96
CA PRO A 156 6.71 17.06 -8.60
C PRO A 156 6.49 15.87 -7.65
N ILE A 157 7.30 15.79 -6.57
CA ILE A 157 7.29 14.68 -5.63
C ILE A 157 6.97 15.16 -4.22
N ALA A 158 5.99 14.51 -3.57
CA ALA A 158 5.70 14.68 -2.16
C ALA A 158 6.19 13.46 -1.38
N VAL A 159 7.11 13.66 -0.45
CA VAL A 159 7.63 12.62 0.43
C VAL A 159 6.95 12.76 1.79
N VAL A 160 6.23 11.73 2.21
CA VAL A 160 5.51 11.73 3.48
C VAL A 160 6.32 10.97 4.53
N ASP A 161 6.56 11.64 5.66
CA ASP A 161 7.19 11.01 6.81
C ASP A 161 6.24 9.96 7.44
N ARG A 162 6.78 8.75 7.62
CA ARG A 162 6.16 7.68 8.41
C ARG A 162 7.16 7.27 9.47
N LEU A 163 6.70 6.91 10.68
CA LEU A 163 7.59 6.50 11.77
C LEU A 163 8.63 5.47 11.32
N GLY A 164 9.88 5.75 11.65
CA GLY A 164 11.02 4.92 11.33
C GLY A 164 12.26 5.79 11.06
N PRO A 165 13.31 5.25 10.43
CA PRO A 165 14.54 5.97 10.13
C PRO A 165 14.37 7.01 8.99
N SER A 166 13.29 7.77 9.02
CA SER A 166 12.94 8.81 8.06
C SER A 166 13.86 10.03 8.14
N LEU A 167 14.50 10.27 9.30
CA LEU A 167 15.46 11.34 9.50
C LEU A 167 16.59 11.33 8.46
N TYR A 168 16.99 10.15 8.00
CA TYR A 168 18.03 9.98 6.99
C TYR A 168 17.50 9.91 5.54
N ALA A 169 16.21 9.99 5.33
CA ALA A 169 15.65 9.88 3.98
C ALA A 169 16.11 11.02 3.07
N SER A 170 16.17 12.25 3.59
CA SER A 170 16.69 13.42 2.85
C SER A 170 18.19 13.33 2.55
N ALA A 171 18.96 12.60 3.36
CA ALA A 171 20.37 12.33 3.15
C ALA A 171 20.63 11.13 2.21
N SER A 172 19.59 10.46 1.71
CA SER A 172 19.75 9.41 0.72
C SER A 172 20.30 9.91 -0.61
N ALA A 173 20.84 9.00 -1.42
CA ALA A 173 21.39 9.37 -2.75
C ALA A 173 20.39 10.17 -3.62
N ALA A 174 19.10 9.78 -3.60
CA ALA A 174 18.07 10.54 -4.32
C ALA A 174 17.78 11.90 -3.66
N GLY A 175 17.70 11.94 -2.32
CA GLY A 175 17.47 13.18 -1.57
C GLY A 175 18.58 14.21 -1.78
N GLN A 176 19.84 13.77 -1.77
CA GLN A 176 20.99 14.62 -2.07
C GLN A 176 21.00 15.09 -3.53
N ALA A 177 20.83 14.18 -4.49
CA ALA A 177 20.82 14.50 -5.91
C ALA A 177 19.70 15.49 -6.29
N LEU A 178 18.57 15.49 -5.57
CA LEU A 178 17.44 16.40 -5.78
C LEU A 178 17.41 17.55 -4.75
N GLY A 179 18.46 17.73 -3.94
CA GLY A 179 18.52 18.73 -2.88
C GLY A 179 18.22 20.15 -3.37
N PHE A 180 18.72 20.51 -4.55
CA PHE A 180 18.50 21.82 -5.20
C PHE A 180 17.03 22.11 -5.53
N ALA A 181 16.21 21.06 -5.68
CA ALA A 181 14.79 21.13 -6.05
C ALA A 181 13.85 21.02 -4.83
N ARG A 182 14.39 20.99 -3.60
CA ARG A 182 13.61 20.81 -2.38
C ARG A 182 12.92 22.11 -1.98
N LEU A 183 11.59 22.04 -1.78
CA LEU A 183 10.81 23.14 -1.21
C LEU A 183 10.79 23.03 0.32
N ALA A 184 10.78 24.19 0.99
CA ALA A 184 10.46 24.24 2.41
C ALA A 184 9.00 23.79 2.63
N GLU A 185 8.72 23.02 3.70
CA GLU A 185 7.39 22.46 3.97
C GLU A 185 6.28 23.51 4.06
N LYS A 186 6.60 24.71 4.58
CA LYS A 186 5.65 25.83 4.61
C LYS A 186 5.10 26.23 3.24
N ASN A 187 5.82 25.92 2.17
CA ASN A 187 5.45 26.18 0.79
C ASN A 187 4.82 24.97 0.08
N ALA A 188 4.49 23.89 0.82
CA ALA A 188 3.99 22.64 0.24
C ALA A 188 2.78 22.83 -0.68
N ALA A 189 1.86 23.73 -0.35
CA ALA A 189 0.67 24.04 -1.14
C ALA A 189 0.98 24.49 -2.58
N THR A 190 2.18 25.02 -2.83
CA THR A 190 2.60 25.44 -4.18
C THR A 190 3.17 24.31 -5.02
N LEU A 191 3.45 23.14 -4.43
CA LEU A 191 4.13 22.04 -5.11
C LEU A 191 3.42 21.58 -6.40
N PRO A 192 2.07 21.39 -6.43
CA PRO A 192 1.38 20.92 -7.63
C PRO A 192 1.56 21.82 -8.85
N SER A 193 1.80 23.12 -8.64
CA SER A 193 2.00 24.10 -9.71
C SER A 193 3.47 24.32 -10.06
N ARG A 194 4.39 23.64 -9.38
CA ARG A 194 5.83 23.80 -9.65
C ARG A 194 6.24 23.00 -10.89
N ARG A 195 7.11 23.61 -11.68
CA ARG A 195 7.76 22.89 -12.78
C ARG A 195 8.72 21.84 -12.20
N PRO A 196 8.64 20.57 -12.62
CA PRO A 196 9.61 19.56 -12.22
C PRO A 196 11.04 19.86 -12.73
N PRO A 197 12.09 19.43 -12.02
CA PRO A 197 12.04 18.71 -10.75
C PRO A 197 11.71 19.65 -9.58
N ALA A 198 10.81 19.22 -8.71
CA ALA A 198 10.48 19.90 -7.46
C ALA A 198 10.01 18.85 -6.44
N TRP A 199 10.35 19.00 -5.17
CA TRP A 199 9.86 18.07 -4.16
C TRP A 199 9.75 18.70 -2.79
N VAL A 200 8.92 18.11 -1.93
CA VAL A 200 8.72 18.54 -0.54
C VAL A 200 8.73 17.34 0.39
N PHE A 201 9.23 17.53 1.60
CA PHE A 201 9.13 16.57 2.70
C PHE A 201 8.03 17.02 3.66
N LEU A 202 7.03 16.16 3.86
CA LEU A 202 5.86 16.44 4.71
C LEU A 202 5.98 15.67 6.03
N HIS A 203 6.06 16.38 7.13
CA HIS A 203 6.08 15.83 8.49
C HIS A 203 4.65 15.72 9.05
N GLY A 204 4.48 14.89 10.08
CA GLY A 204 3.25 14.85 10.88
C GLY A 204 2.47 13.56 10.84
N LEU A 205 2.92 12.52 10.11
CA LEU A 205 2.34 11.20 10.19
C LEU A 205 3.25 10.26 10.98
N LYS A 206 2.83 9.90 12.20
CA LYS A 206 3.55 8.92 13.02
C LYS A 206 2.73 7.64 13.12
N SER A 207 3.01 6.65 12.25
CA SER A 207 2.37 5.33 12.29
C SER A 207 3.41 4.22 12.15
N PRO A 208 3.49 3.26 13.09
CA PRO A 208 4.43 2.13 13.02
C PRO A 208 4.04 1.08 11.97
N LEU A 209 2.87 1.22 11.33
CA LEU A 209 2.34 0.23 10.41
C LEU A 209 3.12 0.21 9.10
N SER A 210 3.52 -0.98 8.68
CA SER A 210 4.06 -1.24 7.35
C SER A 210 3.49 -2.55 6.81
N SER A 211 3.36 -2.67 5.49
CA SER A 211 2.89 -3.92 4.86
C SER A 211 3.81 -5.11 5.19
N THR A 212 5.11 -4.87 5.37
CA THR A 212 6.07 -5.91 5.74
C THR A 212 5.82 -6.42 7.16
N ALA A 213 5.62 -5.53 8.14
CA ALA A 213 5.31 -5.91 9.52
C ALA A 213 3.97 -6.67 9.60
N LEU A 214 2.95 -6.21 8.88
CA LEU A 214 1.64 -6.87 8.86
C LEU A 214 1.69 -8.25 8.19
N ARG A 215 2.51 -8.44 7.15
CA ARG A 215 2.73 -9.77 6.55
C ARG A 215 3.43 -10.71 7.51
N ALA A 216 4.47 -10.25 8.21
CA ALA A 216 5.17 -11.05 9.20
C ALA A 216 4.22 -11.51 10.32
N MET A 217 3.34 -10.63 10.81
CA MET A 217 2.31 -11.00 11.79
C MET A 217 1.32 -12.05 11.26
N ARG A 218 0.90 -11.95 9.99
CA ARG A 218 0.01 -12.94 9.37
C ARG A 218 0.68 -14.30 9.23
N GLN A 219 1.94 -14.33 8.82
CA GLN A 219 2.70 -15.58 8.71
C GLN A 219 2.86 -16.27 10.05
N SER A 220 3.22 -15.54 11.11
CA SER A 220 3.31 -16.13 12.45
C SER A 220 1.98 -16.70 12.95
N HIS A 221 0.84 -16.06 12.65
CA HIS A 221 -0.48 -16.58 12.99
C HIS A 221 -0.85 -17.83 12.16
N SER A 222 -0.48 -17.91 10.88
CA SER A 222 -0.73 -19.08 10.05
C SER A 222 0.09 -20.28 10.52
N ASP A 223 1.35 -20.04 10.90
CA ASP A 223 2.26 -21.08 11.39
C ASP A 223 1.79 -21.65 12.73
N HIS A 224 1.30 -20.81 13.64
CA HIS A 224 0.69 -21.26 14.91
C HIS A 224 -0.59 -22.09 14.68
N ARG A 225 -1.44 -21.72 13.73
CA ARG A 225 -2.64 -22.51 13.38
C ARG A 225 -2.29 -23.85 12.76
N SER A 226 -1.28 -23.89 11.90
CA SER A 226 -0.81 -25.12 11.27
C SER A 226 -0.17 -26.07 12.31
N ALA A 227 0.62 -25.53 13.24
CA ALA A 227 1.18 -26.30 14.34
C ALA A 227 0.10 -26.89 15.26
N ALA A 228 -0.90 -26.09 15.62
CA ALA A 228 -2.03 -26.56 16.44
C ALA A 228 -2.85 -27.68 15.74
N HIS A 229 -3.07 -27.55 14.41
CA HIS A 229 -3.73 -28.61 13.63
C HIS A 229 -2.91 -29.89 13.51
N SER A 230 -1.58 -29.76 13.42
CA SER A 230 -0.67 -30.92 13.39
C SER A 230 -0.69 -31.69 14.72
N THR A 231 -0.70 -30.97 15.84
CA THR A 231 -0.75 -31.59 17.18
C THR A 231 -2.07 -32.33 17.43
N LEU A 232 -3.20 -31.78 16.94
CA LEU A 232 -4.51 -32.45 17.03
C LEU A 232 -4.59 -33.71 16.17
N ARG A 233 -3.96 -33.73 15.00
CA ARG A 233 -3.93 -34.92 14.13
C ARG A 233 -3.03 -36.03 14.67
N SER A 234 -1.88 -35.70 15.29
CA SER A 234 -1.01 -36.70 15.88
C SER A 234 -1.62 -37.35 17.12
N GLY A 235 -2.34 -36.60 17.95
CA GLY A 235 -3.09 -37.16 19.09
C GLY A 235 -4.19 -38.12 18.70
N SER A 236 -4.91 -37.87 17.57
CA SER A 236 -5.97 -38.73 17.08
C SER A 236 -5.50 -40.05 16.48
N THR A 237 -4.32 -40.07 15.85
CA THR A 237 -3.72 -41.28 15.28
C THR A 237 -3.15 -42.20 16.33
N ASP A 238 -2.67 -41.67 17.45
CA ASP A 238 -2.12 -42.48 18.54
C ASP A 238 -3.21 -43.18 19.35
N SER A 239 -4.36 -42.53 19.59
CA SER A 239 -5.55 -43.15 20.18
C SER A 239 -6.12 -44.25 19.32
N ALA A 240 -6.21 -44.07 18.00
CA ALA A 240 -6.71 -45.07 17.08
C ALA A 240 -5.76 -46.28 16.96
N LYS A 241 -4.44 -46.09 17.09
CA LYS A 241 -3.45 -47.15 17.07
C LYS A 241 -3.48 -48.00 18.36
N ARG A 242 -3.69 -47.36 19.52
CA ARG A 242 -3.86 -48.05 20.82
C ARG A 242 -5.12 -48.90 20.86
N MET A 243 -6.26 -48.44 20.34
CA MET A 243 -7.50 -49.21 20.24
C MET A 243 -7.37 -50.47 19.37
N ARG A 244 -6.53 -50.46 18.32
CA ARG A 244 -6.30 -51.63 17.46
C ARG A 244 -5.33 -52.66 18.07
N GLN A 245 -4.56 -52.30 19.11
CA GLN A 245 -3.60 -53.18 19.74
C GLN A 245 -4.08 -53.79 21.06
N GLY A 246 -5.34 -53.59 21.47
CA GLY A 246 -5.93 -54.20 22.65
C GLY A 246 -5.28 -53.84 23.99
N MET A 247 -4.58 -52.73 24.06
CA MET A 247 -3.93 -52.28 25.31
C MET A 247 -4.96 -51.56 26.21
N PRO A 248 -4.94 -51.84 27.54
CA PRO A 248 -5.85 -51.19 28.46
C PRO A 248 -5.58 -49.65 28.53
N PRO A 249 -6.60 -48.85 28.84
CA PRO A 249 -6.46 -47.42 28.96
C PRO A 249 -5.48 -47.01 30.05
N ASP A 250 -4.72 -45.97 29.84
CA ASP A 250 -3.77 -45.37 30.78
C ASP A 250 -4.54 -44.88 32.03
N PRO A 251 -4.20 -45.31 33.24
CA PRO A 251 -4.90 -44.95 34.46
C PRO A 251 -4.74 -43.48 34.85
N ALA A 252 -3.92 -42.69 34.12
CA ALA A 252 -3.74 -41.27 34.35
C ALA A 252 -4.71 -40.37 33.56
N ALA A 253 -5.51 -40.92 32.63
CA ALA A 253 -6.52 -40.17 31.90
C ALA A 253 -7.84 -40.19 32.67
N GLY A 254 -8.09 -39.20 33.51
CA GLY A 254 -9.40 -38.97 34.14
C GLY A 254 -10.48 -38.76 33.09
N PRO A 255 -11.77 -39.00 33.42
CA PRO A 255 -12.86 -38.89 32.47
C PRO A 255 -12.92 -37.46 31.90
N ALA A 256 -12.88 -37.35 30.57
CA ALA A 256 -13.09 -36.11 29.85
C ALA A 256 -14.50 -35.58 30.22
N ARG A 257 -14.53 -34.44 30.87
CA ARG A 257 -15.79 -33.71 31.04
C ARG A 257 -16.28 -33.30 29.65
N PRO A 258 -17.59 -33.45 29.34
CA PRO A 258 -18.13 -32.89 28.12
C PRO A 258 -17.96 -31.36 28.18
N GLU A 259 -17.15 -30.78 27.31
CA GLU A 259 -17.12 -29.34 27.11
C GLU A 259 -18.45 -28.95 26.47
N GLU A 260 -19.28 -28.24 27.26
CA GLU A 260 -20.40 -27.50 26.75
C GLU A 260 -19.89 -26.56 25.66
N GLY A 261 -20.58 -26.59 24.51
CA GLY A 261 -20.25 -25.88 23.30
C GLY A 261 -20.03 -24.38 23.53
N ALA A 262 -18.79 -23.97 23.59
CA ALA A 262 -18.44 -22.60 23.39
C ALA A 262 -18.61 -22.30 21.89
N SER A 263 -19.78 -21.77 21.56
CA SER A 263 -20.05 -21.06 20.31
C SER A 263 -18.95 -20.00 20.13
N ALA A 264 -17.94 -20.29 19.34
CA ALA A 264 -16.96 -19.29 18.92
C ALA A 264 -17.69 -18.30 18.03
N THR A 265 -18.15 -17.21 18.63
CA THR A 265 -18.54 -16.01 17.91
C THR A 265 -17.35 -15.60 17.05
N PRO A 266 -17.52 -15.42 15.73
CA PRO A 266 -16.41 -14.96 14.89
C PRO A 266 -15.93 -13.62 15.46
N ALA A 267 -14.62 -13.53 15.69
CA ALA A 267 -13.98 -12.31 16.17
C ALA A 267 -14.41 -11.14 15.28
N GLU A 268 -15.06 -10.17 15.87
CA GLU A 268 -15.48 -8.94 15.21
C GLU A 268 -14.25 -8.29 14.56
N PRO A 269 -14.30 -7.92 13.27
CA PRO A 269 -13.18 -7.24 12.66
C PRO A 269 -12.89 -5.96 13.47
N PRO A 270 -11.62 -5.59 13.66
CA PRO A 270 -11.27 -4.41 14.42
C PRO A 270 -12.03 -3.20 13.85
N PRO A 271 -12.56 -2.32 14.68
CA PRO A 271 -13.40 -1.21 14.26
C PRO A 271 -12.65 -0.39 13.23
N ALA A 272 -13.29 -0.15 12.10
CA ALA A 272 -12.76 0.72 11.05
C ALA A 272 -12.51 2.10 11.69
N VAL A 273 -11.24 2.52 11.70
CA VAL A 273 -10.88 3.85 12.20
C VAL A 273 -11.65 4.86 11.35
N ARG A 274 -12.55 5.58 11.98
CA ARG A 274 -13.37 6.56 11.30
C ARG A 274 -12.46 7.68 10.81
N GLU A 275 -12.70 8.17 9.62
CA GLU A 275 -12.00 9.31 9.00
C GLU A 275 -11.81 10.47 10.00
N ARG A 276 -12.83 10.72 10.85
CA ARG A 276 -12.79 11.71 11.92
C ARG A 276 -11.69 11.49 12.95
N ASP A 277 -11.30 10.26 13.23
CA ASP A 277 -10.24 9.96 14.20
C ASP A 277 -8.86 10.24 13.62
N ILE A 278 -8.67 9.98 12.33
CA ILE A 278 -7.45 10.34 11.59
C ILE A 278 -7.37 11.86 11.48
N GLU A 279 -8.46 12.53 11.12
CA GLU A 279 -8.53 13.99 11.02
C GLU A 279 -8.33 14.66 12.40
N ARG A 280 -8.89 14.11 13.47
CA ARG A 280 -8.69 14.60 14.84
C ARG A 280 -7.23 14.49 15.27
N LYS A 281 -6.55 13.38 15.00
CA LYS A 281 -5.10 13.22 15.26
C LYS A 281 -4.25 14.21 14.46
N LEU A 282 -4.67 14.52 13.23
CA LEU A 282 -3.97 15.50 12.40
C LEU A 282 -4.17 16.95 12.88
N ARG A 283 -5.30 17.27 13.52
CA ARG A 283 -5.58 18.61 14.10
C ARG A 283 -4.90 18.83 15.45
N GLY A 284 -4.69 17.79 16.24
CA GLY A 284 -4.12 17.88 17.60
C GLY A 284 -2.60 18.16 17.65
N GLY A 285 -1.89 18.07 16.52
CA GLY A 285 -0.43 18.25 16.45
C GLY A 285 0.06 19.69 16.31
N THR A 286 -0.79 20.72 16.39
CA THR A 286 -0.43 22.12 16.16
C THR A 286 -0.57 23.02 17.39
N ARG A 287 -0.59 22.49 18.60
CA ARG A 287 -0.48 23.29 19.84
C ARG A 287 0.74 22.83 20.63
N GLY A 288 1.82 23.59 20.51
CA GLY A 288 3.01 23.42 21.34
C GLY A 288 4.23 24.13 20.73
N GLY A 289 4.51 25.37 21.22
CA GLY A 289 5.79 26.05 21.04
C GLY A 289 5.93 26.88 19.79
#